data_ee75b8a1f060f10ab988474d03bbff42
#
_entry.id   ee75b8a1f060f10ab988474d03bbff42
#
_cell.length_a   1.000
_cell.length_b   1.000
_cell.length_c   1.000
_cell.angle_alpha   90.00
_cell.angle_beta   90.00
_cell.angle_gamma   90.00
#
_symmetry.space_group_name_H-M   'P 1'
#
loop_
_entity.id
_entity.type
_entity.pdbx_description
1 polymer ?
#
loop_
_entity_poly.entity_id
_entity_poly.type
_entity_poly.pdbx_seq_one_letter_code
_entity_poly.pdbx_strand_id
1 'polypeptide(L)' 'MQYARADYSVVVKNRAPPPKAWRWEIYRAGNAKPIKQSSIYFETMAAARRAGKDALKELLNKLFA' A
#
# COMPACT_ATOMS: atom_id res chain seq x y z
N MET A 1 -6.87 -17.02 13.51
CA MET A 1 -7.27 -16.94 12.09
C MET A 1 -6.06 -16.59 11.25
N GLN A 2 -5.88 -17.26 10.14
CA GLN A 2 -4.76 -17.04 9.25
C GLN A 2 -5.20 -16.24 8.04
N TYR A 3 -4.30 -15.39 7.55
CA TYR A 3 -4.55 -14.60 6.37
C TYR A 3 -3.79 -15.19 5.19
N ALA A 4 -4.39 -15.12 4.01
CA ALA A 4 -3.78 -15.54 2.76
C ALA A 4 -3.19 -14.32 2.04
N ARG A 5 -2.34 -14.55 1.04
CA ARG A 5 -1.78 -13.47 0.23
C ARG A 5 -2.87 -12.62 -0.40
N ALA A 6 -3.96 -13.24 -0.82
CA ALA A 6 -5.08 -12.55 -1.45
C ALA A 6 -5.86 -11.64 -0.50
N ASP A 7 -5.60 -11.74 0.82
CA ASP A 7 -6.26 -10.88 1.80
C ASP A 7 -5.60 -9.51 1.91
N TYR A 8 -4.49 -9.30 1.22
CA TYR A 8 -3.76 -8.04 1.24
C TYR A 8 -3.94 -7.30 -0.07
N SER A 9 -4.11 -6.00 0.00
CA SER A 9 -4.30 -5.19 -1.19
C SER A 9 -3.62 -3.83 -1.05
N VAL A 10 -3.27 -3.25 -2.20
CA VAL A 10 -2.70 -1.91 -2.28
C VAL A 10 -3.74 -0.98 -2.87
N VAL A 11 -3.93 0.16 -2.21
CA VAL A 11 -4.73 1.24 -2.77
C VAL A 11 -3.87 2.50 -2.81
N VAL A 12 -4.18 3.39 -3.76
CA VAL A 12 -3.48 4.65 -3.93
C VAL A 12 -4.47 5.77 -3.65
N LYS A 13 -4.06 6.71 -2.80
CA LYS A 13 -4.95 7.78 -2.37
C LYS A 13 -4.31 9.15 -2.56
N ASN A 14 -5.13 10.10 -2.92
CA ASN A 14 -4.74 11.50 -3.06
C ASN A 14 -4.96 12.17 -1.71
N ARG A 15 -3.88 12.37 -0.94
CA ARG A 15 -3.98 12.83 0.45
C ARG A 15 -3.17 14.11 0.74
N ALA A 16 -2.58 14.72 -0.27
CA ALA A 16 -1.76 15.90 -0.06
C ALA A 16 -1.93 16.87 -1.23
N PRO A 17 -1.56 18.15 -1.05
CA PRO A 17 -1.58 19.09 -2.18
C PRO A 17 -0.56 18.71 -3.24
N PRO A 18 -0.84 19.04 -4.51
CA PRO A 18 0.15 18.87 -5.57
C PRO A 18 1.43 19.65 -5.25
N PRO A 19 2.59 19.26 -5.80
CA PRO A 19 2.77 18.24 -6.82
C PRO A 19 2.84 16.80 -6.31
N LYS A 20 3.14 16.58 -5.05
CA LYS A 20 3.27 15.23 -4.49
C LYS A 20 2.05 14.91 -3.65
N ALA A 21 0.99 14.49 -4.32
CA ALA A 21 -0.32 14.31 -3.72
C ALA A 21 -0.69 12.86 -3.41
N TRP A 22 0.04 11.90 -3.95
CA TRP A 22 -0.36 10.49 -3.94
C TRP A 22 0.48 9.67 -2.97
N ARG A 23 -0.20 8.76 -2.25
CA ARG A 23 0.49 7.77 -1.43
C ARG A 23 -0.16 6.41 -1.61
N TRP A 24 0.59 5.34 -1.32
CA TRP A 24 0.03 4.02 -1.30
C TRP A 24 -0.30 3.61 0.13
N GLU A 25 -1.31 2.75 0.25
CA GLU A 25 -1.73 2.16 1.52
C GLU A 25 -1.97 0.68 1.29
N ILE A 26 -1.57 -0.14 2.25
CA ILE A 26 -1.78 -1.59 2.20
C ILE A 26 -2.85 -1.93 3.23
N TYR A 27 -3.87 -2.63 2.78
CA TYR A 27 -4.97 -3.08 3.63
C TYR A 27 -4.96 -4.59 3.73
N ARG A 28 -5.42 -5.09 4.86
CA ARG A 28 -5.68 -6.50 5.09
C ARG A 28 -7.18 -6.68 5.24
N ALA A 29 -7.70 -7.77 4.69
CA ALA A 29 -9.14 -8.06 4.74
C ALA A 29 -9.67 -7.92 6.16
N GLY A 30 -10.80 -7.25 6.31
CA GLY A 30 -11.44 -7.05 7.60
C GLY A 30 -10.98 -5.82 8.37
N ASN A 31 -9.90 -5.17 7.95
CA ASN A 31 -9.42 -3.95 8.60
C ASN A 31 -9.92 -2.72 7.86
N ALA A 32 -10.48 -1.78 8.61
CA ALA A 32 -10.93 -0.50 8.07
C ALA A 32 -9.76 0.47 7.86
N LYS A 33 -8.64 0.27 8.56
CA LYS A 33 -7.48 1.13 8.48
C LYS A 33 -6.33 0.40 7.80
N PRO A 34 -5.44 1.13 7.11
CA PRO A 34 -4.29 0.48 6.48
C PRO A 34 -3.35 -0.11 7.53
N ILE A 35 -2.76 -1.25 7.21
CA ILE A 35 -1.74 -1.85 8.08
C ILE A 35 -0.36 -1.30 7.79
N LYS A 36 -0.18 -0.67 6.62
CA LYS A 36 1.06 -0.02 6.24
C LYS A 36 0.76 1.04 5.18
N GLN A 37 1.57 2.09 5.17
CA GLN A 37 1.40 3.16 4.19
C GLN A 37 2.76 3.77 3.86
N SER A 38 2.84 4.46 2.72
CA SER A 38 4.08 5.10 2.32
C SER A 38 4.42 6.24 3.28
N SER A 39 5.72 6.39 3.53
CA SER A 39 6.22 7.51 4.35
C SER A 39 6.39 8.77 3.53
N ILE A 40 6.32 8.66 2.21
CA ILE A 40 6.45 9.80 1.30
C ILE A 40 5.27 9.84 0.34
N TYR A 41 5.09 10.99 -0.30
CA TYR A 41 4.08 11.17 -1.33
C TYR A 41 4.72 11.16 -2.70
N PHE A 42 3.95 10.78 -3.70
CA PHE A 42 4.39 10.63 -5.09
C PHE A 42 3.68 11.63 -5.98
N GLU A 43 4.30 12.01 -7.07
CA GLU A 43 3.74 12.99 -7.98
C GLU A 43 2.60 12.40 -8.82
N THR A 44 2.62 11.09 -9.08
CA THR A 44 1.60 10.45 -9.90
C THR A 44 1.02 9.24 -9.20
N MET A 45 -0.21 8.90 -9.59
CA MET A 45 -0.86 7.68 -9.12
C MET A 45 -0.05 6.45 -9.52
N ALA A 46 0.48 6.45 -10.74
CA ALA A 46 1.25 5.31 -11.25
C ALA A 46 2.52 5.07 -10.43
N ALA A 47 3.23 6.14 -10.06
CA ALA A 47 4.43 6.02 -9.24
C ALA A 47 4.10 5.49 -7.86
N ALA A 48 3.04 5.99 -7.24
CA ALA A 48 2.60 5.52 -5.94
C ALA A 48 2.18 4.05 -6.00
N ARG A 49 1.47 3.65 -7.05
CA ARG A 49 1.03 2.27 -7.21
C ARG A 49 2.20 1.31 -7.36
N ARG A 50 3.19 1.70 -8.16
CA ARG A 50 4.39 0.87 -8.34
C ARG A 50 5.11 0.67 -7.02
N ALA A 51 5.33 1.75 -6.29
CA ALA A 51 6.00 1.68 -4.99
C ALA A 51 5.17 0.85 -4.00
N GLY A 52 3.85 0.99 -4.04
CA GLY A 52 2.96 0.21 -3.18
C GLY A 52 3.00 -1.28 -3.47
N LYS A 53 3.04 -1.66 -4.74
CA LYS A 53 3.15 -3.07 -5.12
C LYS A 53 4.47 -3.66 -4.68
N ASP A 54 5.55 -2.90 -4.80
CA ASP A 54 6.85 -3.36 -4.32
C ASP A 54 6.84 -3.54 -2.80
N ALA A 55 6.24 -2.59 -2.08
CA ALA A 55 6.12 -2.69 -0.63
C ALA A 55 5.27 -3.88 -0.21
N LEU A 56 4.18 -4.14 -0.94
CA LEU A 56 3.33 -5.29 -0.66
C LEU A 56 4.08 -6.60 -0.88
N LYS A 57 4.82 -6.69 -1.99
CA LYS A 57 5.61 -7.88 -2.29
C LYS A 57 6.60 -8.17 -1.17
N GLU A 58 7.28 -7.13 -0.69
CA GLU A 58 8.24 -7.27 0.39
C GLU A 58 7.56 -7.69 1.69
N LEU A 59 6.42 -7.10 2.00
CA LEU A 59 5.64 -7.47 3.18
C LEU A 59 5.21 -8.94 3.12
N LEU A 60 4.68 -9.37 1.98
CA LEU A 60 4.23 -10.75 1.81
C LEU A 60 5.39 -11.74 1.92
N ASN A 61 6.55 -11.37 1.42
CA ASN A 61 7.73 -12.22 1.56
C ASN A 61 8.12 -12.42 3.03
N LYS A 62 7.94 -11.41 3.86
CA LYS A 62 8.22 -11.53 5.30
C LYS A 62 7.18 -12.38 6.01
N LEU A 63 5.91 -12.25 5.60
CA LEU A 63 4.82 -12.93 6.28
C LEU A 63 4.65 -14.39 5.85
N PHE A 64 5.00 -14.69 4.60
CA PHE A 64 4.76 -16.01 4.01
C PHE A 64 6.04 -16.67 3.47
N ALA A 65 7.16 -16.27 3.98
CA ALA A 65 8.46 -16.82 3.56
C ALA A 65 8.63 -18.26 4.02
#